data_fc41dca53d460bdc6f0dd2131dd65e6c
#
_entry.id   fc41dca53d460bdc6f0dd2131dd65e6c
#
_cell.length_a   1.000
_cell.length_b   1.000
_cell.length_c   1.000
_cell.angle_alpha   90.00
_cell.angle_beta   90.00
_cell.angle_gamma   90.00
#
_symmetry.space_group_name_H-M   'P 1'
#
loop_
_entity.id
_entity.type
_entity.pdbx_description
1 polymer ?
#
loop_
_entity_poly.entity_id
_entity_poly.type
_entity_poly.pdbx_seq_one_letter_code
_entity_poly.pdbx_strand_id
1 'polypeptide(L)'
;VSDRLDKRRLNESDFEFAREQINTAEEAVELLEQREAAIAAYREARGDADARLAELRAEADRLRELQRLADVDLDVSTEPLGERVDEYNTAVRAAFERFRNNCPARELLTLLDDAAERPRVGVDRPPADLLEYITTNPAGDEPLAALIEYADYSPSKLEHYVDDPGALRTSVAVHQTYLDRLDADALCVGWPPAEAATLRARLDELAPFVRRLESGVTVDSDTGADSDDTPDDTAIEAARRRLARLTREEAYDRRRAVAVAEHELDDKAYERVASGAVDDDLAAVTDAIDAIETALAETARD
;
A
#
# COMPACT_ATOMS: atom_id res chain seq x y z
N VAL A 1 21.58 -30.28 -56.79
CA VAL A 1 20.56 -29.81 -57.74
C VAL A 1 21.20 -28.93 -58.77
N SER A 2 21.97 -27.89 -58.41
CA SER A 2 22.63 -26.96 -59.33
C SER A 2 23.46 -27.65 -60.43
N ASP A 3 24.36 -28.55 -60.05
CA ASP A 3 25.25 -29.23 -60.99
C ASP A 3 24.54 -30.07 -62.07
N ARG A 4 23.33 -30.58 -61.74
CA ARG A 4 22.54 -31.39 -62.66
C ARG A 4 21.68 -30.53 -63.58
N LEU A 5 21.30 -29.33 -63.16
CA LEU A 5 20.52 -28.38 -63.95
C LEU A 5 21.40 -27.43 -64.79
N ASP A 6 22.71 -27.39 -64.58
CA ASP A 6 23.66 -26.52 -65.28
C ASP A 6 24.14 -27.14 -66.62
N LYS A 7 23.32 -27.97 -67.21
CA LYS A 7 23.58 -28.62 -68.55
C LYS A 7 23.01 -27.75 -69.65
N ARG A 8 23.71 -27.77 -70.82
CA ARG A 8 23.30 -27.02 -72.01
C ARG A 8 21.94 -27.43 -72.61
N ARG A 9 21.44 -28.65 -72.27
CA ARG A 9 20.10 -29.15 -72.59
C ARG A 9 19.59 -29.97 -71.40
N LEU A 10 18.47 -29.56 -70.87
CA LEU A 10 17.73 -30.25 -69.78
C LEU A 10 16.72 -31.23 -70.44
N ASN A 11 16.54 -32.37 -69.81
CA ASN A 11 15.55 -33.40 -70.20
C ASN A 11 14.52 -33.58 -69.08
N GLU A 12 13.45 -34.32 -69.32
CA GLU A 12 12.33 -34.52 -68.40
C GLU A 12 12.80 -35.08 -67.05
N SER A 13 13.75 -36.02 -67.06
CA SER A 13 14.31 -36.62 -65.87
C SER A 13 15.12 -35.65 -64.99
N ASP A 14 15.65 -34.56 -65.56
CA ASP A 14 16.33 -33.52 -64.78
C ASP A 14 15.33 -32.63 -64.07
N PHE A 15 14.16 -32.40 -64.66
CA PHE A 15 13.05 -31.70 -64.03
C PHE A 15 12.34 -32.52 -62.94
N GLU A 16 12.13 -33.84 -63.16
CA GLU A 16 11.61 -34.74 -62.15
C GLU A 16 12.51 -34.79 -60.93
N PHE A 17 13.81 -34.94 -61.12
CA PHE A 17 14.78 -34.87 -60.01
C PHE A 17 14.73 -33.55 -59.27
N ALA A 18 14.63 -32.43 -59.98
CA ALA A 18 14.53 -31.13 -59.36
C ALA A 18 13.24 -30.98 -58.52
N ARG A 19 12.09 -31.48 -59.02
CA ARG A 19 10.83 -31.50 -58.28
C ARG A 19 10.90 -32.38 -57.00
N GLU A 20 11.51 -33.57 -57.11
CA GLU A 20 11.68 -34.45 -55.95
C GLU A 20 12.54 -33.77 -54.87
N GLN A 21 13.62 -33.07 -55.25
CA GLN A 21 14.46 -32.32 -54.29
C GLN A 21 13.71 -31.13 -53.68
N ILE A 22 12.86 -30.46 -54.47
CA ILE A 22 12.05 -29.33 -53.97
C ILE A 22 11.01 -29.87 -52.99
N ASN A 23 10.28 -30.93 -53.33
CA ASN A 23 9.29 -31.55 -52.42
C ASN A 23 9.92 -31.98 -51.09
N THR A 24 11.13 -32.61 -51.16
CA THR A 24 11.85 -33.00 -49.94
C THR A 24 12.26 -31.76 -49.08
N ALA A 25 12.61 -30.68 -49.74
CA ALA A 25 12.94 -29.42 -49.06
C ALA A 25 11.69 -28.75 -48.44
N GLU A 26 10.57 -28.78 -49.17
CA GLU A 26 9.26 -28.29 -48.67
C GLU A 26 8.77 -29.09 -47.45
N GLU A 27 8.86 -30.42 -47.49
CA GLU A 27 8.54 -31.28 -46.34
C GLU A 27 9.43 -30.94 -45.11
N ALA A 28 10.73 -30.67 -45.33
CA ALA A 28 11.63 -30.30 -44.25
C ALA A 28 11.30 -28.94 -43.66
N VAL A 29 10.91 -27.96 -44.50
CA VAL A 29 10.46 -26.63 -44.02
C VAL A 29 9.18 -26.76 -43.21
N GLU A 30 8.19 -27.55 -43.69
CA GLU A 30 6.94 -27.77 -42.97
C GLU A 30 7.19 -28.39 -41.58
N LEU A 31 8.08 -29.37 -41.49
CA LEU A 31 8.47 -29.99 -40.22
C LEU A 31 9.15 -28.97 -39.26
N LEU A 32 9.96 -28.06 -39.78
CA LEU A 32 10.57 -26.99 -38.97
C LEU A 32 9.51 -26.02 -38.44
N GLU A 33 8.58 -25.59 -39.28
CA GLU A 33 7.46 -24.72 -38.89
C GLU A 33 6.57 -25.40 -37.82
N GLN A 34 6.24 -26.67 -38.02
CA GLN A 34 5.48 -27.45 -37.02
C GLN A 34 6.23 -27.55 -35.68
N ARG A 35 7.55 -27.75 -35.71
CA ARG A 35 8.37 -27.82 -34.51
C ARG A 35 8.40 -26.44 -33.80
N GLU A 36 8.56 -25.36 -34.54
CA GLU A 36 8.56 -23.99 -33.95
C GLU A 36 7.20 -23.67 -33.34
N ALA A 37 6.09 -24.01 -34.01
CA ALA A 37 4.74 -23.82 -33.49
C ALA A 37 4.51 -24.68 -32.22
N ALA A 38 4.98 -25.90 -32.17
CA ALA A 38 4.88 -26.74 -30.99
C ALA A 38 5.69 -26.22 -29.82
N ILE A 39 6.89 -25.68 -30.05
CA ILE A 39 7.71 -25.05 -29.02
C ILE A 39 7.04 -23.79 -28.49
N ALA A 40 6.43 -22.96 -29.36
CA ALA A 40 5.71 -21.78 -28.95
C ALA A 40 4.49 -22.13 -28.07
N ALA A 41 3.67 -23.07 -28.51
CA ALA A 41 2.51 -23.57 -27.77
C ALA A 41 2.90 -24.19 -26.41
N TYR A 42 4.00 -24.90 -26.35
CA TYR A 42 4.52 -25.46 -25.09
C TYR A 42 4.91 -24.35 -24.11
N ARG A 43 5.61 -23.31 -24.59
CA ARG A 43 6.01 -22.17 -23.74
C ARG A 43 4.81 -21.39 -23.22
N GLU A 44 3.81 -21.20 -24.06
CA GLU A 44 2.56 -20.53 -23.69
C GLU A 44 1.83 -21.33 -22.61
N ALA A 45 1.57 -22.62 -22.86
CA ALA A 45 0.90 -23.52 -21.91
C ALA A 45 1.63 -23.61 -20.56
N ARG A 46 2.97 -23.60 -20.59
CA ARG A 46 3.77 -23.58 -19.35
C ARG A 46 3.62 -22.26 -18.59
N GLY A 47 3.64 -21.12 -19.30
CA GLY A 47 3.39 -19.81 -18.71
C GLY A 47 2.01 -19.71 -18.06
N ASP A 48 0.98 -20.25 -18.73
CA ASP A 48 -0.37 -20.29 -18.20
C ASP A 48 -0.48 -21.18 -16.95
N ALA A 49 0.21 -22.33 -16.96
CA ALA A 49 0.26 -23.23 -15.81
C ALA A 49 0.96 -22.59 -14.60
N ASP A 50 2.09 -21.90 -14.82
CA ASP A 50 2.80 -21.18 -13.76
C ASP A 50 1.95 -20.01 -13.18
N ALA A 51 1.23 -19.28 -14.03
CA ALA A 51 0.31 -18.23 -13.60
C ALA A 51 -0.85 -18.81 -12.77
N ARG A 52 -1.47 -19.90 -13.26
CA ARG A 52 -2.54 -20.57 -12.54
C ARG A 52 -2.11 -21.15 -11.19
N LEU A 53 -0.89 -21.67 -11.12
CA LEU A 53 -0.30 -22.14 -9.87
C LEU A 53 -0.14 -21.03 -8.85
N ALA A 54 0.29 -19.83 -9.28
CA ALA A 54 0.39 -18.67 -8.41
C ALA A 54 -0.97 -18.22 -7.85
N GLU A 55 -2.02 -18.20 -8.70
CA GLU A 55 -3.39 -17.89 -8.28
C GLU A 55 -3.92 -18.90 -7.25
N LEU A 56 -3.74 -20.21 -7.52
CA LEU A 56 -4.22 -21.26 -6.62
C LEU A 56 -3.50 -21.23 -5.27
N ARG A 57 -2.20 -20.93 -5.26
CA ARG A 57 -1.45 -20.78 -3.99
C ARG A 57 -1.96 -19.58 -3.18
N ALA A 58 -2.23 -18.45 -3.83
CA ALA A 58 -2.82 -17.30 -3.17
C ALA A 58 -4.21 -17.61 -2.59
N GLU A 59 -5.04 -18.37 -3.33
CA GLU A 59 -6.34 -18.80 -2.82
C GLU A 59 -6.22 -19.79 -1.66
N ALA A 60 -5.30 -20.75 -1.73
CA ALA A 60 -5.03 -21.65 -0.61
C ALA A 60 -4.59 -20.91 0.66
N ASP A 61 -3.75 -19.88 0.52
CA ASP A 61 -3.31 -19.07 1.66
C ASP A 61 -4.47 -18.27 2.25
N ARG A 62 -5.36 -17.75 1.41
CA ARG A 62 -6.59 -17.07 1.85
C ARG A 62 -7.53 -18.01 2.59
N LEU A 63 -7.75 -19.24 2.09
CA LEU A 63 -8.60 -20.21 2.77
C LEU A 63 -8.00 -20.67 4.11
N ARG A 64 -6.68 -20.85 4.20
CA ARG A 64 -6.00 -21.14 5.47
C ARG A 64 -6.13 -20.01 6.47
N GLU A 65 -6.12 -18.75 6.00
CA GLU A 65 -6.35 -17.60 6.86
C GLU A 65 -7.77 -17.60 7.41
N LEU A 66 -8.79 -17.86 6.58
CA LEU A 66 -10.18 -17.99 7.01
C LEU A 66 -10.35 -19.09 8.08
N GLN A 67 -9.69 -20.25 7.92
CA GLN A 67 -9.70 -21.31 8.94
C GLN A 67 -9.09 -20.81 10.26
N ARG A 68 -7.94 -20.14 10.22
CA ARG A 68 -7.29 -19.61 11.42
C ARG A 68 -8.14 -18.56 12.13
N LEU A 69 -8.84 -17.71 11.39
CA LEU A 69 -9.72 -16.69 11.94
C LEU A 69 -10.95 -17.30 12.61
N ALA A 70 -11.46 -18.40 12.09
CA ALA A 70 -12.60 -19.10 12.66
C ALA A 70 -12.29 -19.88 13.95
N ASP A 71 -11.02 -20.27 14.13
CA ASP A 71 -10.55 -20.94 15.36
C ASP A 71 -10.31 -19.95 16.52
N VAL A 72 -10.48 -18.64 16.26
CA VAL A 72 -10.30 -17.61 17.28
C VAL A 72 -11.48 -17.63 18.26
N ASP A 73 -11.17 -17.60 19.56
CA ASP A 73 -12.16 -17.46 20.64
C ASP A 73 -12.79 -16.07 20.61
N LEU A 74 -13.93 -15.93 19.94
CA LEU A 74 -14.67 -14.67 19.78
C LEU A 74 -15.30 -14.15 21.08
N ASP A 75 -15.28 -14.92 22.18
CA ASP A 75 -15.77 -14.46 23.49
C ASP A 75 -14.81 -13.46 24.16
N VAL A 76 -13.60 -13.29 23.62
CA VAL A 76 -12.62 -12.31 24.12
C VAL A 76 -12.99 -10.91 23.64
N SER A 77 -13.38 -10.01 24.57
CA SER A 77 -13.75 -8.63 24.24
C SER A 77 -12.59 -7.85 23.59
N THR A 78 -12.86 -7.23 22.44
CA THR A 78 -11.99 -6.30 21.71
C THR A 78 -12.10 -4.86 22.23
N GLU A 79 -13.14 -4.55 23.04
CA GLU A 79 -13.46 -3.22 23.53
C GLU A 79 -12.27 -2.49 24.19
N PRO A 80 -11.47 -3.10 25.11
CA PRO A 80 -10.32 -2.41 25.70
C PRO A 80 -9.23 -2.03 24.69
N LEU A 81 -9.14 -2.76 23.57
CA LEU A 81 -8.21 -2.46 22.48
C LEU A 81 -8.76 -1.32 21.61
N GLY A 82 -10.04 -1.39 21.23
CA GLY A 82 -10.73 -0.35 20.47
C GLY A 82 -10.70 1.00 21.17
N GLU A 83 -11.07 1.03 22.45
CA GLU A 83 -11.04 2.26 23.27
C GLU A 83 -9.65 2.94 23.25
N ARG A 84 -8.55 2.19 23.31
CA ARG A 84 -7.20 2.77 23.33
C ARG A 84 -6.76 3.26 21.97
N VAL A 85 -7.15 2.56 20.89
CA VAL A 85 -6.92 3.02 19.51
C VAL A 85 -7.73 4.30 19.25
N ASP A 86 -9.00 4.33 19.66
CA ASP A 86 -9.87 5.50 19.47
C ASP A 86 -9.42 6.71 20.30
N GLU A 87 -8.99 6.48 21.56
CA GLU A 87 -8.43 7.53 22.42
C GLU A 87 -7.20 8.18 21.74
N TYR A 88 -6.28 7.36 21.23
CA TYR A 88 -5.09 7.86 20.51
C TYR A 88 -5.46 8.60 19.23
N ASN A 89 -6.28 7.98 18.37
CA ASN A 89 -6.67 8.56 17.09
C ASN A 89 -7.44 9.88 17.24
N THR A 90 -8.35 9.94 18.22
CA THR A 90 -9.10 11.17 18.51
C THR A 90 -8.17 12.29 18.98
N ALA A 91 -7.22 12.00 19.86
CA ALA A 91 -6.27 12.99 20.32
C ALA A 91 -5.35 13.49 19.18
N VAL A 92 -4.87 12.58 18.31
CA VAL A 92 -4.03 12.92 17.14
C VAL A 92 -4.80 13.78 16.15
N ARG A 93 -6.03 13.40 15.77
CA ARG A 93 -6.85 14.18 14.85
C ARG A 93 -7.14 15.59 15.39
N ALA A 94 -7.51 15.69 16.64
CA ALA A 94 -7.76 16.98 17.29
C ALA A 94 -6.52 17.88 17.33
N ALA A 95 -5.34 17.32 17.57
CA ALA A 95 -4.09 18.08 17.55
C ALA A 95 -3.68 18.49 16.13
N PHE A 96 -3.82 17.61 15.15
CA PHE A 96 -3.53 17.93 13.75
C PHE A 96 -4.41 19.06 13.23
N GLU A 97 -5.71 19.01 13.51
CA GLU A 97 -6.64 20.09 13.15
C GLU A 97 -6.25 21.43 13.80
N ARG A 98 -5.91 21.43 15.08
CA ARG A 98 -5.43 22.64 15.74
C ARG A 98 -4.14 23.17 15.13
N PHE A 99 -3.20 22.26 14.84
CA PHE A 99 -1.91 22.61 14.22
C PHE A 99 -2.12 23.21 12.82
N ARG A 100 -2.95 22.57 12.00
CA ARG A 100 -3.32 23.04 10.64
C ARG A 100 -3.94 24.44 10.65
N ASN A 101 -4.76 24.74 11.65
CA ASN A 101 -5.52 25.98 11.72
C ASN A 101 -4.77 27.14 12.40
N ASN A 102 -3.79 26.84 13.26
CA ASN A 102 -3.17 27.87 14.11
C ASN A 102 -1.65 28.00 13.92
N CYS A 103 -0.98 26.96 13.45
CA CYS A 103 0.48 26.98 13.27
C CYS A 103 0.86 27.43 11.86
N PRO A 104 2.07 28.00 11.67
CA PRO A 104 2.59 28.36 10.37
C PRO A 104 2.57 27.16 9.40
N ALA A 105 2.14 27.39 8.16
CA ALA A 105 2.10 26.34 7.13
C ALA A 105 3.48 25.72 6.89
N ARG A 106 4.56 26.49 7.04
CA ARG A 106 5.94 25.97 6.92
C ARG A 106 6.26 24.92 7.97
N GLU A 107 5.74 25.06 9.19
CA GLU A 107 5.95 24.09 10.26
C GLU A 107 5.20 22.80 9.98
N LEU A 108 3.95 22.91 9.51
CA LEU A 108 3.14 21.73 9.12
C LEU A 108 3.75 20.98 7.95
N LEU A 109 4.08 21.67 6.84
CA LEU A 109 4.62 21.00 5.65
C LEU A 109 6.02 20.42 5.90
N THR A 110 6.86 21.08 6.72
CA THR A 110 8.14 20.50 7.14
C THR A 110 7.94 19.25 8.03
N LEU A 111 6.97 19.28 8.94
CA LEU A 111 6.63 18.10 9.75
C LEU A 111 6.18 16.93 8.88
N LEU A 112 5.38 17.19 7.85
CA LEU A 112 4.92 16.14 6.92
C LEU A 112 6.08 15.61 6.03
N ASP A 113 6.99 16.49 5.60
CA ASP A 113 8.19 16.09 4.85
C ASP A 113 9.11 15.20 5.70
N ASP A 114 9.39 15.60 6.94
CA ASP A 114 10.14 14.80 7.91
C ASP A 114 9.47 13.45 8.20
N ALA A 115 8.13 13.43 8.28
CA ALA A 115 7.34 12.22 8.49
C ALA A 115 7.36 11.27 7.28
N ALA A 116 7.37 11.82 6.06
CA ALA A 116 7.46 11.05 4.82
C ALA A 116 8.80 10.30 4.67
N GLU A 117 9.84 10.73 5.38
CA GLU A 117 11.13 10.01 5.43
C GLU A 117 11.08 8.74 6.31
N ARG A 118 10.00 8.55 7.08
CA ARG A 118 9.83 7.40 7.98
C ARG A 118 9.00 6.29 7.31
N PRO A 119 9.60 5.13 7.02
CA PRO A 119 8.92 4.09 6.22
C PRO A 119 7.61 3.54 6.83
N ARG A 120 7.48 3.58 8.18
CA ARG A 120 6.32 3.06 8.89
C ARG A 120 5.22 4.08 9.15
N VAL A 121 5.50 5.37 8.89
CA VAL A 121 4.52 6.43 9.10
C VAL A 121 3.55 6.50 7.94
N GLY A 122 4.06 6.43 6.69
CA GLY A 122 3.22 6.34 5.50
C GLY A 122 2.54 7.66 5.12
N VAL A 123 3.17 8.80 5.45
CA VAL A 123 2.72 10.13 5.04
C VAL A 123 3.15 10.40 3.60
N ASP A 124 2.26 10.93 2.78
CA ASP A 124 2.59 11.41 1.45
C ASP A 124 3.46 12.67 1.54
N ARG A 125 4.60 12.64 0.84
CA ARG A 125 5.52 13.78 0.83
C ARG A 125 4.85 15.00 0.19
N PRO A 126 4.98 16.21 0.80
CA PRO A 126 4.53 17.44 0.17
C PRO A 126 5.17 17.65 -1.21
N PRO A 127 4.44 18.21 -2.20
CA PRO A 127 5.02 18.61 -3.47
C PRO A 127 6.21 19.54 -3.27
N ALA A 128 7.33 19.28 -3.96
CA ALA A 128 8.60 19.94 -3.71
C ALA A 128 8.54 21.47 -3.95
N ASP A 129 7.84 21.89 -4.98
CA ASP A 129 7.63 23.30 -5.33
C ASP A 129 6.75 24.05 -4.31
N LEU A 130 5.73 23.37 -3.77
CA LEU A 130 4.91 23.87 -2.67
C LEU A 130 5.76 24.03 -1.40
N LEU A 131 6.53 23.02 -1.02
CA LEU A 131 7.38 23.05 0.15
C LEU A 131 8.44 24.15 0.05
N GLU A 132 9.11 24.28 -1.12
CA GLU A 132 10.07 25.34 -1.39
C GLU A 132 9.43 26.72 -1.25
N TYR A 133 8.27 26.93 -1.86
CA TYR A 133 7.55 28.20 -1.75
C TYR A 133 7.21 28.54 -0.30
N ILE A 134 6.59 27.62 0.43
CA ILE A 134 6.15 27.85 1.81
C ILE A 134 7.33 28.07 2.77
N THR A 135 8.47 27.40 2.55
CA THR A 135 9.64 27.56 3.43
C THR A 135 10.42 28.84 3.16
N THR A 136 10.40 29.35 1.93
CA THR A 136 11.20 30.54 1.53
C THR A 136 10.41 31.85 1.53
N ASN A 137 9.07 31.81 1.49
CA ASN A 137 8.23 33.00 1.41
C ASN A 137 7.57 33.35 2.77
N PRO A 138 7.32 34.65 3.05
CA PRO A 138 6.61 35.10 4.25
C PRO A 138 5.21 34.49 4.39
N ALA A 139 4.53 34.17 3.27
CA ALA A 139 3.24 33.48 3.28
C ALA A 139 3.26 32.17 4.08
N GLY A 140 4.43 31.50 4.20
CA GLY A 140 4.58 30.30 5.01
C GLY A 140 4.41 30.53 6.53
N ASP A 141 4.40 31.78 7.01
CA ASP A 141 4.12 32.13 8.42
C ASP A 141 2.60 32.10 8.72
N GLU A 142 1.76 32.15 7.67
CA GLU A 142 0.32 32.02 7.81
C GLU A 142 -0.09 30.57 8.05
N PRO A 143 -1.18 30.31 8.78
CA PRO A 143 -1.73 28.98 8.91
C PRO A 143 -2.17 28.40 7.57
N LEU A 144 -2.06 27.07 7.40
CA LEU A 144 -2.43 26.42 6.14
C LEU A 144 -3.87 26.68 5.73
N ALA A 145 -4.79 26.72 6.71
CA ALA A 145 -6.20 27.03 6.45
C ALA A 145 -6.38 28.44 5.81
N ALA A 146 -5.61 29.43 6.26
CA ALA A 146 -5.63 30.77 5.68
C ALA A 146 -5.06 30.79 4.25
N LEU A 147 -3.99 30.05 3.99
CA LEU A 147 -3.41 29.97 2.64
C LEU A 147 -4.36 29.31 1.63
N ILE A 148 -5.11 28.29 2.04
CA ILE A 148 -6.15 27.68 1.22
C ILE A 148 -7.25 28.69 0.89
N GLU A 149 -7.71 29.46 1.90
CA GLU A 149 -8.69 30.51 1.69
C GLU A 149 -8.16 31.63 0.76
N TYR A 150 -6.90 32.03 0.92
CA TYR A 150 -6.23 33.04 0.07
C TYR A 150 -6.15 32.58 -1.40
N ALA A 151 -5.99 31.30 -1.67
CA ALA A 151 -5.96 30.76 -3.03
C ALA A 151 -7.25 31.04 -3.81
N ASP A 152 -8.38 31.18 -3.13
CA ASP A 152 -9.68 31.49 -3.71
C ASP A 152 -9.93 33.00 -3.90
N TYR A 153 -9.05 33.88 -3.37
CA TYR A 153 -9.23 35.31 -3.47
C TYR A 153 -8.95 35.83 -4.88
N SER A 154 -9.63 36.94 -5.26
CA SER A 154 -9.27 37.68 -6.47
C SER A 154 -7.85 38.27 -6.34
N PRO A 155 -7.10 38.46 -7.45
CA PRO A 155 -5.75 39.03 -7.38
C PRO A 155 -5.69 40.34 -6.60
N SER A 156 -6.62 41.26 -6.81
CA SER A 156 -6.67 42.55 -6.11
C SER A 156 -6.92 42.42 -4.61
N LYS A 157 -7.67 41.41 -4.17
CA LYS A 157 -7.87 41.11 -2.76
C LYS A 157 -6.59 40.50 -2.16
N LEU A 158 -5.95 39.60 -2.89
CA LEU A 158 -4.78 38.87 -2.46
C LEU A 158 -3.55 39.79 -2.23
N GLU A 159 -3.41 40.90 -3.01
CA GLU A 159 -2.37 41.93 -2.82
C GLU A 159 -2.36 42.56 -1.41
N HIS A 160 -3.44 42.43 -0.65
CA HIS A 160 -3.52 42.92 0.71
C HIS A 160 -3.00 41.94 1.77
N TYR A 161 -2.79 40.68 1.39
CA TYR A 161 -2.43 39.58 2.31
C TYR A 161 -1.04 39.00 2.01
N VAL A 162 -0.58 39.07 0.77
CA VAL A 162 0.71 38.51 0.35
C VAL A 162 1.44 39.44 -0.61
N ASP A 163 2.77 39.43 -0.53
CA ASP A 163 3.63 40.28 -1.37
C ASP A 163 3.63 39.86 -2.85
N ASP A 164 3.47 38.57 -3.13
CA ASP A 164 3.41 38.01 -4.50
C ASP A 164 2.17 37.12 -4.69
N PRO A 165 1.04 37.70 -5.13
CA PRO A 165 -0.18 36.98 -5.44
C PRO A 165 -0.03 35.95 -6.57
N GLY A 166 0.88 36.21 -7.52
CA GLY A 166 1.15 35.33 -8.63
C GLY A 166 1.84 34.04 -8.19
N ALA A 167 2.88 34.17 -7.36
CA ALA A 167 3.60 33.05 -6.80
C ALA A 167 2.70 32.17 -5.91
N LEU A 168 1.87 32.78 -5.04
CA LEU A 168 0.93 32.03 -4.21
C LEU A 168 -0.03 31.19 -5.06
N ARG A 169 -0.60 31.76 -6.10
CA ARG A 169 -1.54 31.04 -6.98
C ARG A 169 -0.89 29.89 -7.73
N THR A 170 0.35 30.05 -8.17
CA THR A 170 1.07 29.00 -8.89
C THR A 170 1.58 27.91 -7.97
N SER A 171 1.89 28.21 -6.73
CA SER A 171 2.48 27.25 -5.78
C SER A 171 1.45 26.66 -4.80
N VAL A 172 0.40 27.39 -4.42
CA VAL A 172 -0.62 26.89 -3.49
C VAL A 172 -1.87 26.41 -4.21
N ALA A 173 -2.48 27.22 -5.10
CA ALA A 173 -3.72 26.86 -5.77
C ALA A 173 -3.57 25.63 -6.69
N VAL A 174 -2.41 25.43 -7.30
CA VAL A 174 -2.14 24.23 -8.13
C VAL A 174 -2.18 22.96 -7.29
N HIS A 175 -1.81 23.03 -6.02
CA HIS A 175 -1.77 21.90 -5.10
C HIS A 175 -2.99 21.81 -4.16
N GLN A 176 -4.06 22.53 -4.45
CA GLN A 176 -5.28 22.57 -3.61
C GLN A 176 -5.82 21.16 -3.33
N THR A 177 -5.86 20.28 -4.34
CA THR A 177 -6.31 18.88 -4.16
C THR A 177 -5.46 18.11 -3.14
N TYR A 178 -4.15 18.35 -3.08
CA TYR A 178 -3.27 17.78 -2.07
C TYR A 178 -3.58 18.36 -0.70
N LEU A 179 -3.68 19.71 -0.61
CA LEU A 179 -3.92 20.42 0.63
C LEU A 179 -5.29 20.11 1.26
N ASP A 180 -6.32 19.92 0.44
CA ASP A 180 -7.67 19.55 0.87
C ASP A 180 -7.74 18.12 1.43
N ARG A 181 -6.85 17.23 0.98
CA ARG A 181 -6.76 15.84 1.44
C ARG A 181 -5.85 15.65 2.64
N LEU A 182 -5.16 16.71 3.09
CA LEU A 182 -4.29 16.62 4.26
C LEU A 182 -5.11 16.39 5.51
N ASP A 183 -4.96 15.20 6.07
CA ASP A 183 -5.58 14.75 7.31
C ASP A 183 -4.54 14.09 8.23
N ALA A 184 -5.00 13.63 9.37
CA ALA A 184 -4.17 12.96 10.35
C ALA A 184 -4.10 11.43 10.17
N ASP A 185 -4.74 10.85 9.15
CA ASP A 185 -4.94 9.40 9.08
C ASP A 185 -3.62 8.62 9.01
N ALA A 186 -2.60 9.17 8.34
CA ALA A 186 -1.27 8.56 8.32
C ALA A 186 -0.58 8.54 9.72
N LEU A 187 -0.97 9.42 10.63
CA LEU A 187 -0.49 9.47 12.01
C LEU A 187 -1.35 8.64 12.98
N CYS A 188 -2.51 8.17 12.53
CA CYS A 188 -3.44 7.34 13.28
C CYS A 188 -3.06 5.85 13.23
N VAL A 189 -3.60 5.09 14.15
CA VAL A 189 -3.52 3.63 14.16
C VAL A 189 -4.76 3.05 13.49
N GLY A 190 -4.57 2.20 12.48
CA GLY A 190 -5.67 1.53 11.78
C GLY A 190 -6.38 0.50 12.66
N TRP A 191 -7.57 0.10 12.23
CA TRP A 191 -8.32 -1.01 12.82
C TRP A 191 -8.53 -2.13 11.79
N PRO A 192 -8.25 -3.37 12.14
CA PRO A 192 -7.58 -3.87 13.35
C PRO A 192 -6.12 -3.38 13.45
N PRO A 193 -5.57 -3.21 14.68
CA PRO A 193 -4.20 -2.74 14.85
C PRO A 193 -3.19 -3.81 14.42
N ALA A 194 -1.98 -3.37 14.09
CA ALA A 194 -0.88 -4.24 13.69
C ALA A 194 -0.42 -5.14 14.85
N GLU A 195 0.41 -6.15 14.55
CA GLU A 195 1.06 -6.99 15.56
C GLU A 195 1.80 -6.16 16.60
N ALA A 196 1.88 -6.66 17.84
CA ALA A 196 2.41 -5.95 18.99
C ALA A 196 3.78 -5.29 18.75
N ALA A 197 4.72 -5.98 18.11
CA ALA A 197 6.05 -5.44 17.83
C ALA A 197 6.01 -4.34 16.75
N THR A 198 5.23 -4.54 15.71
CA THR A 198 5.05 -3.59 14.60
C THR A 198 4.35 -2.32 15.07
N LEU A 199 3.28 -2.46 15.86
CA LEU A 199 2.57 -1.31 16.43
C LEU A 199 3.48 -0.50 17.35
N ARG A 200 4.25 -1.15 18.24
CA ARG A 200 5.21 -0.44 19.09
C ARG A 200 6.24 0.34 18.27
N ALA A 201 6.85 -0.31 17.29
CA ALA A 201 7.84 0.34 16.43
C ALA A 201 7.25 1.55 15.70
N ARG A 202 6.00 1.44 15.20
CA ARG A 202 5.29 2.57 14.58
C ARG A 202 4.99 3.69 15.57
N LEU A 203 4.49 3.36 16.76
CA LEU A 203 4.24 4.35 17.82
C LEU A 203 5.51 5.08 18.27
N ASP A 204 6.66 4.40 18.26
CA ASP A 204 7.95 5.01 18.57
C ASP A 204 8.44 5.93 17.44
N GLU A 205 8.23 5.56 16.18
CA GLU A 205 8.50 6.42 15.03
C GLU A 205 7.57 7.64 14.98
N LEU A 206 6.31 7.52 15.40
CA LEU A 206 5.34 8.60 15.47
C LEU A 206 5.61 9.59 16.63
N ALA A 207 6.28 9.17 17.69
CA ALA A 207 6.45 9.97 18.90
C ALA A 207 7.02 11.40 18.68
N PRO A 208 8.06 11.63 17.84
CA PRO A 208 8.57 12.98 17.61
C PRO A 208 7.57 13.88 16.88
N PHE A 209 6.78 13.33 15.96
CA PHE A 209 5.79 14.08 15.18
C PHE A 209 4.60 14.48 16.05
N VAL A 210 4.12 13.55 16.86
CA VAL A 210 3.03 13.77 17.82
C VAL A 210 3.37 14.86 18.82
N ARG A 211 4.59 14.83 19.39
CA ARG A 211 5.07 15.89 20.30
C ARG A 211 5.14 17.26 19.62
N ARG A 212 5.54 17.29 18.34
CA ARG A 212 5.60 18.55 17.59
C ARG A 212 4.20 19.10 17.30
N LEU A 213 3.21 18.26 17.02
CA LEU A 213 1.81 18.65 16.91
C LEU A 213 1.26 19.29 18.20
N GLU A 214 1.73 18.81 19.35
CA GLU A 214 1.31 19.35 20.66
C GLU A 214 2.02 20.65 21.01
N SER A 215 3.33 20.75 20.75
CA SER A 215 4.12 21.95 21.09
C SER A 215 3.74 23.18 20.26
N GLY A 216 3.28 23.01 19.02
CA GLY A 216 2.83 24.13 18.19
C GLY A 216 1.56 24.84 18.70
N VAL A 217 0.89 24.27 19.69
CA VAL A 217 -0.36 24.84 20.29
C VAL A 217 -0.10 25.69 21.51
N THR A 218 1.12 25.71 22.08
CA THR A 218 1.42 26.37 23.35
C THR A 218 1.85 27.84 23.24
N VAL A 219 1.71 28.49 22.08
CA VAL A 219 2.24 29.85 21.86
C VAL A 219 1.41 30.98 22.50
N ASP A 220 0.19 30.72 23.00
CA ASP A 220 -0.65 31.77 23.63
C ASP A 220 -1.28 31.34 24.97
N SER A 221 -0.46 30.93 25.93
CA SER A 221 -0.90 30.86 27.33
C SER A 221 0.12 31.57 28.23
N ASP A 222 0.11 32.90 28.15
CA ASP A 222 0.67 33.76 29.17
C ASP A 222 -0.22 33.66 30.43
N THR A 223 -0.14 32.55 31.14
CA THR A 223 -0.63 32.39 32.49
C THR A 223 0.52 31.83 33.32
N GLY A 224 1.23 32.76 33.95
CA GLY A 224 2.22 32.44 34.98
C GLY A 224 1.61 31.53 36.04
N ALA A 225 2.06 30.30 36.06
CA ALA A 225 1.95 29.40 37.21
C ALA A 225 3.28 28.66 37.32
N ASP A 226 4.09 29.08 38.28
CA ASP A 226 5.16 28.29 38.88
C ASP A 226 4.57 26.94 39.31
N SER A 227 4.85 25.91 38.53
CA SER A 227 4.63 24.52 38.91
C SER A 227 5.89 23.74 38.57
N ASP A 228 6.71 23.52 39.59
CA ASP A 228 7.78 22.52 39.64
C ASP A 228 7.12 21.13 39.56
N ASP A 229 6.70 20.73 38.38
CA ASP A 229 6.16 19.37 38.12
C ASP A 229 6.64 18.89 36.74
N THR A 230 6.99 17.61 36.69
CA THR A 230 7.39 16.86 35.51
C THR A 230 6.68 17.30 34.23
N PRO A 231 7.34 17.27 33.03
CA PRO A 231 6.76 17.74 31.79
C PRO A 231 5.36 17.14 31.63
N ASP A 232 4.39 18.03 31.60
CA ASP A 232 2.95 17.71 31.51
C ASP A 232 2.78 16.69 30.36
N ASP A 233 2.34 15.50 30.75
CA ASP A 233 2.11 14.39 29.80
C ASP A 233 0.92 14.83 28.96
N THR A 234 1.20 15.40 27.79
CA THR A 234 0.19 15.88 26.86
C THR A 234 -0.79 14.74 26.52
N ALA A 235 -2.01 15.07 26.20
CA ALA A 235 -3.09 14.09 26.02
C ALA A 235 -2.72 12.98 25.00
N ILE A 236 -2.00 13.34 23.92
CA ILE A 236 -1.60 12.37 22.90
C ILE A 236 -0.47 11.48 23.41
N GLU A 237 0.56 12.05 24.05
CA GLU A 237 1.67 11.26 24.56
C GLU A 237 1.20 10.28 25.65
N ALA A 238 0.25 10.69 26.48
CA ALA A 238 -0.39 9.80 27.44
C ALA A 238 -1.18 8.66 26.77
N ALA A 239 -1.99 8.97 25.75
CA ALA A 239 -2.72 7.97 24.97
C ALA A 239 -1.76 7.01 24.23
N ARG A 240 -0.71 7.54 23.58
CA ARG A 240 0.34 6.75 22.93
C ARG A 240 1.00 5.77 23.90
N ARG A 241 1.36 6.22 25.10
CA ARG A 241 1.97 5.36 26.11
C ARG A 241 1.02 4.31 26.64
N ARG A 242 -0.28 4.62 26.79
CA ARG A 242 -1.30 3.63 27.19
C ARG A 242 -1.44 2.55 26.13
N LEU A 243 -1.55 2.95 24.86
CA LEU A 243 -1.62 2.02 23.75
C LEU A 243 -0.35 1.17 23.63
N ALA A 244 0.85 1.76 23.72
CA ALA A 244 2.11 1.04 23.73
C ALA A 244 2.26 0.07 24.93
N ARG A 245 1.68 0.39 26.07
CA ARG A 245 1.64 -0.50 27.25
C ARG A 245 0.75 -1.69 26.99
N LEU A 246 -0.42 -1.48 26.39
CA LEU A 246 -1.37 -2.54 26.06
C LEU A 246 -0.73 -3.61 25.15
N THR A 247 0.14 -3.22 24.23
CA THR A 247 0.85 -4.17 23.35
C THR A 247 1.85 -5.08 24.08
N ARG A 248 2.11 -4.86 25.37
CA ARG A 248 2.98 -5.71 26.20
C ARG A 248 2.17 -6.69 27.06
N GLU A 249 0.86 -6.56 27.07
CA GLU A 249 -0.03 -7.46 27.79
C GLU A 249 -0.18 -8.78 27.01
N GLU A 250 -0.21 -9.89 27.74
CA GLU A 250 -0.41 -11.23 27.15
C GLU A 250 -1.74 -11.37 26.40
N ALA A 251 -2.73 -10.55 26.79
CA ALA A 251 -4.04 -10.51 26.16
C ALA A 251 -4.09 -9.74 24.83
N TYR A 252 -3.04 -8.96 24.48
CA TYR A 252 -3.04 -8.15 23.27
C TYR A 252 -3.23 -8.98 22.00
N ASP A 253 -2.42 -10.02 21.83
CA ASP A 253 -2.45 -10.85 20.62
C ASP A 253 -3.80 -11.58 20.46
N ARG A 254 -4.40 -12.02 21.58
CA ARG A 254 -5.74 -12.63 21.56
C ARG A 254 -6.82 -11.62 21.16
N ARG A 255 -6.83 -10.43 21.77
CA ARG A 255 -7.78 -9.35 21.41
C ARG A 255 -7.62 -8.90 19.96
N ARG A 256 -6.37 -8.80 19.52
CA ARG A 256 -6.07 -8.46 18.10
C ARG A 256 -6.59 -9.55 17.17
N ALA A 257 -6.36 -10.82 17.48
CA ALA A 257 -6.85 -11.94 16.67
C ALA A 257 -8.38 -11.88 16.53
N VAL A 258 -9.11 -11.60 17.62
CA VAL A 258 -10.56 -11.40 17.55
C VAL A 258 -10.91 -10.19 16.70
N ALA A 259 -10.25 -9.05 16.88
CA ALA A 259 -10.51 -7.85 16.08
C ALA A 259 -10.27 -8.08 14.59
N VAL A 260 -9.25 -8.85 14.21
CA VAL A 260 -9.00 -9.25 12.82
C VAL A 260 -10.10 -10.19 12.32
N ALA A 261 -10.51 -11.17 13.13
CA ALA A 261 -11.58 -12.08 12.78
C ALA A 261 -12.92 -11.34 12.59
N GLU A 262 -13.30 -10.45 13.50
CA GLU A 262 -14.50 -9.60 13.39
C GLU A 262 -14.48 -8.68 12.17
N HIS A 263 -13.29 -8.23 11.74
CA HIS A 263 -13.14 -7.34 10.58
C HIS A 263 -13.18 -8.09 9.25
N GLU A 264 -12.61 -9.28 9.18
CA GLU A 264 -12.44 -10.05 7.95
C GLU A 264 -13.49 -11.13 7.72
N LEU A 265 -14.12 -11.63 8.80
CA LEU A 265 -15.21 -12.59 8.71
C LEU A 265 -16.54 -11.85 8.58
N ASP A 266 -17.06 -11.77 7.36
CA ASP A 266 -18.47 -11.46 7.16
C ASP A 266 -19.34 -12.69 7.49
N ASP A 267 -20.66 -12.49 7.60
CA ASP A 267 -21.62 -13.58 7.91
C ASP A 267 -21.48 -14.78 6.97
N LYS A 268 -21.16 -14.54 5.69
CA LYS A 268 -20.98 -15.59 4.68
C LYS A 268 -19.68 -16.36 4.87
N ALA A 269 -18.59 -15.69 5.21
CA ALA A 269 -17.31 -16.32 5.49
C ALA A 269 -17.44 -17.21 6.72
N TYR A 270 -18.13 -16.72 7.77
CA TYR A 270 -18.42 -17.48 8.96
C TYR A 270 -19.27 -18.74 8.67
N GLU A 271 -20.38 -18.61 7.91
CA GLU A 271 -21.21 -19.76 7.50
C GLU A 271 -20.42 -20.79 6.68
N ARG A 272 -19.54 -20.37 5.78
CA ARG A 272 -18.68 -21.26 4.99
C ARG A 272 -17.72 -22.06 5.86
N VAL A 273 -17.12 -21.41 6.89
CA VAL A 273 -16.26 -22.13 7.83
C VAL A 273 -17.07 -23.09 8.69
N ALA A 274 -18.16 -22.63 9.29
CA ALA A 274 -19.00 -23.44 10.16
C ALA A 274 -19.61 -24.65 9.44
N SER A 275 -19.86 -24.57 8.14
CA SER A 275 -20.36 -25.68 7.33
C SER A 275 -19.28 -26.66 6.85
N GLY A 276 -17.98 -26.37 7.06
CA GLY A 276 -16.86 -27.13 6.52
C GLY A 276 -16.54 -26.86 5.03
N ALA A 277 -17.27 -25.94 4.39
CA ALA A 277 -17.06 -25.63 2.98
C ALA A 277 -15.65 -25.07 2.70
N VAL A 278 -15.04 -24.38 3.66
CA VAL A 278 -13.66 -23.87 3.53
C VAL A 278 -12.64 -25.01 3.51
N ASP A 279 -12.89 -26.10 4.28
CA ASP A 279 -12.03 -27.28 4.32
C ASP A 279 -12.10 -28.02 3.00
N ASP A 280 -13.31 -28.20 2.46
CA ASP A 280 -13.54 -28.85 1.15
C ASP A 280 -12.90 -28.03 0.01
N ASP A 281 -13.07 -26.71 0.00
CA ASP A 281 -12.47 -25.82 -0.98
C ASP A 281 -10.93 -25.84 -0.90
N LEU A 282 -10.36 -25.82 0.32
CA LEU A 282 -8.91 -25.89 0.50
C LEU A 282 -8.34 -27.22 0.03
N ALA A 283 -9.04 -28.33 0.28
CA ALA A 283 -8.64 -29.64 -0.22
C ALA A 283 -8.64 -29.65 -1.76
N ALA A 284 -9.71 -29.16 -2.40
CA ALA A 284 -9.83 -29.09 -3.85
C ALA A 284 -8.73 -28.21 -4.49
N VAL A 285 -8.43 -27.06 -3.89
CA VAL A 285 -7.36 -26.16 -4.35
C VAL A 285 -5.99 -26.81 -4.20
N THR A 286 -5.75 -27.52 -3.09
CA THR A 286 -4.49 -28.22 -2.85
C THR A 286 -4.29 -29.35 -3.87
N ASP A 287 -5.32 -30.13 -4.13
CA ASP A 287 -5.28 -31.21 -5.15
C ASP A 287 -4.99 -30.63 -6.55
N ALA A 288 -5.56 -29.47 -6.88
CA ALA A 288 -5.29 -28.81 -8.15
C ALA A 288 -3.84 -28.27 -8.25
N ILE A 289 -3.27 -27.77 -7.17
CA ILE A 289 -1.86 -27.37 -7.08
C ILE A 289 -0.97 -28.57 -7.35
N ASP A 290 -1.19 -29.68 -6.64
CA ASP A 290 -0.39 -30.90 -6.77
C ASP A 290 -0.46 -31.50 -8.21
N ALA A 291 -1.63 -31.43 -8.83
CA ALA A 291 -1.81 -31.88 -10.21
C ALA A 291 -1.00 -31.03 -11.21
N ILE A 292 -1.03 -29.71 -11.09
CA ILE A 292 -0.25 -28.81 -11.96
C ILE A 292 1.25 -28.98 -11.72
N GLU A 293 1.70 -29.04 -10.47
CA GLU A 293 3.11 -29.26 -10.13
C GLU A 293 3.64 -30.59 -10.68
N THR A 294 2.83 -31.65 -10.59
CA THR A 294 3.17 -32.94 -11.15
C THR A 294 3.31 -32.86 -12.67
N ALA A 295 2.35 -32.24 -13.37
CA ALA A 295 2.40 -32.08 -14.83
C ALA A 295 3.61 -31.25 -15.28
N LEU A 296 3.93 -30.17 -14.58
CA LEU A 296 5.11 -29.34 -14.84
C LEU A 296 6.42 -30.10 -14.60
N ALA A 297 6.46 -30.98 -13.59
CA ALA A 297 7.63 -31.81 -13.29
C ALA A 297 7.85 -32.95 -14.31
N GLU A 298 6.78 -33.53 -14.82
CA GLU A 298 6.84 -34.55 -15.87
C GLU A 298 7.36 -33.96 -17.19
N THR A 299 6.81 -32.82 -17.60
CA THR A 299 7.20 -32.11 -18.83
C THR A 299 8.61 -31.54 -18.79
N ALA A 300 9.22 -31.38 -17.62
CA ALA A 300 10.61 -30.89 -17.47
C ALA A 300 11.66 -32.00 -17.66
N ARG A 301 11.23 -33.28 -17.69
CA ARG A 301 12.13 -34.46 -17.84
C ARG A 301 12.28 -34.93 -19.28
N ASP A 302 11.37 -34.51 -20.17
CA ASP A 302 11.39 -34.78 -21.62
C ASP A 302 12.07 -33.61 -22.38
#